data_10c9f08ce4ef0a9578521765e2422040
#
_entry.id   10c9f08ce4ef0a9578521765e2422040
#
_cell.length_a   1.000
_cell.length_b   1.000
_cell.length_c   1.000
_cell.angle_alpha   90.00
_cell.angle_beta   90.00
_cell.angle_gamma   90.00
#
_symmetry.space_group_name_H-M   'P 1'
#
loop_
_entity.id
_entity.type
_entity.pdbx_description
1 polymer ?
#
loop_
_entity_poly.entity_id
_entity_poly.type
_entity_poly.pdbx_seq_one_letter_code
_entity_poly.pdbx_strand_id
1 'polypeptide(L)'
;FRPTNPKSIDDDWFFRTKSWYDRKEQGLVEGQPVSFHYWAIDNGKFIGEFQLRTEFPEKVMLDIGSIGYAVRVSEQGKGYGKAILSLGLELAKQHGMDKVLLTINDKNKASIHVCEKMGGIWRDTIEAYNDAEGQHLLRRYWITL
;
A
#
# COMPACT_ATOMS: atom_id res chain seq x y z
N PHE A 1 -5.82 2.70 -3.42
CA PHE A 1 -6.67 3.76 -2.85
C PHE A 1 -7.47 4.45 -3.94
N ARG A 2 -8.78 4.39 -3.87
CA ARG A 2 -9.66 5.21 -4.72
C ARG A 2 -10.02 6.46 -3.94
N PRO A 3 -9.67 7.67 -4.40
CA PRO A 3 -10.19 8.87 -3.78
C PRO A 3 -11.72 8.85 -3.90
N THR A 4 -12.40 8.78 -2.77
CA THR A 4 -13.86 8.96 -2.72
C THR A 4 -14.21 10.37 -3.17
N ASN A 5 -15.31 10.49 -3.90
CA ASN A 5 -15.83 11.81 -4.28
C ASN A 5 -16.04 12.64 -2.98
N PRO A 6 -15.38 13.80 -2.83
CA PRO A 6 -15.49 14.61 -1.61
C PRO A 6 -16.93 14.98 -1.23
N LYS A 7 -17.84 15.01 -2.21
CA LYS A 7 -19.26 15.29 -1.97
C LYS A 7 -20.05 14.15 -1.29
N SER A 8 -19.44 12.96 -1.17
CA SER A 8 -20.07 11.80 -0.53
C SER A 8 -19.49 11.48 0.85
N ILE A 9 -18.55 12.29 1.32
CA ILE A 9 -17.92 12.09 2.63
C ILE A 9 -18.73 12.86 3.67
N ASP A 10 -19.38 12.12 4.54
CA ASP A 10 -20.08 12.58 5.73
C ASP A 10 -19.56 11.86 6.98
N ASP A 11 -20.03 12.25 8.15
CA ASP A 11 -19.61 11.62 9.41
C ASP A 11 -19.91 10.12 9.44
N ASP A 12 -21.03 9.71 8.87
CA ASP A 12 -21.42 8.30 8.81
C ASP A 12 -20.47 7.49 7.89
N TRP A 13 -20.07 8.07 6.76
CA TRP A 13 -19.04 7.47 5.90
C TRP A 13 -17.72 7.29 6.66
N PHE A 14 -17.30 8.30 7.40
CA PHE A 14 -16.06 8.26 8.19
C PHE A 14 -16.08 7.14 9.22
N PHE A 15 -17.15 7.04 10.02
CA PHE A 15 -17.29 6.00 11.04
C PHE A 15 -17.37 4.59 10.45
N ARG A 16 -18.09 4.40 9.35
CA ARG A 16 -18.13 3.11 8.63
C ARG A 16 -16.76 2.71 8.10
N THR A 17 -16.04 3.65 7.51
CA THR A 17 -14.70 3.41 6.94
C THR A 17 -13.70 3.08 8.04
N LYS A 18 -13.71 3.83 9.16
CA LYS A 18 -12.88 3.54 10.31
C LYS A 18 -13.18 2.15 10.87
N SER A 19 -14.44 1.82 11.08
CA SER A 19 -14.85 0.50 11.57
C SER A 19 -14.40 -0.64 10.63
N TRP A 20 -14.43 -0.42 9.32
CA TRP A 20 -13.91 -1.36 8.35
C TRP A 20 -12.41 -1.63 8.53
N TYR A 21 -11.61 -0.59 8.70
CA TYR A 21 -10.17 -0.73 8.93
C TYR A 21 -9.87 -1.39 10.28
N ASP A 22 -10.56 -1.00 11.36
CA ASP A 22 -10.41 -1.61 12.68
C ASP A 22 -10.69 -3.13 12.63
N ARG A 23 -11.72 -3.55 11.89
CA ARG A 23 -12.04 -4.96 11.70
C ARG A 23 -11.00 -5.71 10.87
N LYS A 24 -10.40 -5.07 9.88
CA LYS A 24 -9.30 -5.67 9.09
C LYS A 24 -8.06 -5.91 9.95
N GLU A 25 -7.72 -4.98 10.84
CA GLU A 25 -6.62 -5.14 11.79
C GLU A 25 -6.84 -6.32 12.75
N GLN A 26 -8.09 -6.59 13.09
CA GLN A 26 -8.48 -7.69 13.98
C GLN A 26 -8.71 -9.03 13.22
N GLY A 27 -8.54 -9.07 11.91
CA GLY A 27 -8.82 -10.26 11.10
C GLY A 27 -10.31 -10.65 11.02
N LEU A 28 -11.21 -9.69 11.26
CA LEU A 28 -12.66 -9.93 11.33
C LEU A 28 -13.38 -9.71 9.99
N VAL A 29 -12.64 -9.55 8.89
CA VAL A 29 -13.23 -9.39 7.56
C VAL A 29 -12.92 -10.63 6.73
N GLU A 30 -13.94 -11.44 6.49
CA GLU A 30 -13.82 -12.68 5.73
C GLU A 30 -13.25 -12.43 4.33
N GLY A 31 -12.32 -13.29 3.90
CA GLY A 31 -11.68 -13.20 2.58
C GLY A 31 -10.70 -12.03 2.41
N GLN A 32 -10.44 -11.27 3.46
CA GLN A 32 -9.48 -10.18 3.44
C GLN A 32 -8.27 -10.48 4.33
N PRO A 33 -7.06 -10.02 3.93
CA PRO A 33 -5.88 -10.14 4.78
C PRO A 33 -6.02 -9.28 6.04
N VAL A 34 -5.37 -9.71 7.13
CA VAL A 34 -5.11 -8.81 8.25
C VAL A 34 -4.24 -7.66 7.75
N SER A 35 -4.70 -6.45 7.91
CA SER A 35 -4.00 -5.28 7.36
C SER A 35 -4.12 -4.06 8.26
N PHE A 36 -3.02 -3.35 8.34
CA PHE A 36 -2.85 -2.12 9.13
C PHE A 36 -2.75 -0.93 8.20
N HIS A 37 -3.45 0.16 8.54
CA HIS A 37 -3.46 1.39 7.76
C HIS A 37 -2.83 2.52 8.57
N TYR A 38 -1.85 3.20 7.98
CA TYR A 38 -1.12 4.31 8.60
C TYR A 38 -1.22 5.56 7.73
N TRP A 39 -1.37 6.69 8.38
CA TRP A 39 -1.29 7.99 7.72
C TRP A 39 0.09 8.60 7.96
N ALA A 40 0.70 9.10 6.90
CA ALA A 40 1.89 9.92 6.98
C ALA A 40 1.46 11.38 7.19
N ILE A 41 1.86 11.94 8.32
CA ILE A 41 1.57 13.33 8.70
C ILE A 41 2.90 14.06 8.87
N ASP A 42 3.03 15.23 8.25
CA ASP A 42 4.16 16.12 8.43
C ASP A 42 3.66 17.52 8.80
N ASN A 43 4.10 18.04 9.95
CA ASN A 43 3.65 19.34 10.51
C ASN A 43 2.12 19.51 10.54
N GLY A 44 1.39 18.48 10.94
CA GLY A 44 -0.07 18.48 10.99
C GLY A 44 -0.77 18.34 9.63
N LYS A 45 -0.02 18.16 8.55
CA LYS A 45 -0.55 18.01 7.19
C LYS A 45 -0.55 16.54 6.78
N PHE A 46 -1.67 16.06 6.23
CA PHE A 46 -1.73 14.75 5.61
C PHE A 46 -0.88 14.70 4.33
N ILE A 47 0.10 13.83 4.31
CA ILE A 47 1.04 13.64 3.20
C ILE A 47 0.69 12.43 2.34
N GLY A 48 0.24 11.36 2.97
CA GLY A 48 -0.05 10.11 2.29
C GLY A 48 -0.44 9.00 3.23
N GLU A 49 -0.52 7.81 2.71
CA GLU A 49 -0.90 6.62 3.47
C GLU A 49 -0.01 5.43 3.16
N PHE A 50 0.00 4.49 4.08
CA PHE A 50 0.69 3.22 3.98
C PHE A 50 -0.22 2.10 4.48
N GLN A 51 -0.30 1.01 3.74
CA GLN A 51 -1.01 -0.19 4.12
C GLN A 51 -0.04 -1.35 4.21
N LEU A 52 -0.08 -2.06 5.34
CA LEU A 52 0.66 -3.30 5.56
C LEU A 52 -0.31 -4.46 5.70
N ARG A 53 -0.11 -5.52 4.93
CA ARG A 53 -0.86 -6.77 4.97
C ARG A 53 0.06 -7.84 5.55
N THR A 54 -0.36 -8.47 6.66
CA THR A 54 0.52 -9.36 7.44
C THR A 54 0.12 -10.83 7.35
N GLU A 55 -1.17 -11.14 7.30
CA GLU A 55 -1.67 -12.51 7.32
C GLU A 55 -2.61 -12.75 6.14
N PHE A 56 -2.19 -13.58 5.19
CA PHE A 56 -2.97 -13.96 4.03
C PHE A 56 -2.31 -15.12 3.27
N PRO A 57 -3.08 -15.93 2.50
CA PRO A 57 -2.51 -16.99 1.69
C PRO A 57 -1.50 -16.47 0.67
N GLU A 58 -0.44 -17.24 0.41
CA GLU A 58 0.64 -16.85 -0.54
C GLU A 58 0.10 -16.43 -1.90
N LYS A 59 -0.92 -17.13 -2.42
CA LYS A 59 -1.55 -16.78 -3.69
C LYS A 59 -2.10 -15.35 -3.67
N VAL A 60 -2.79 -14.97 -2.61
CA VAL A 60 -3.35 -13.61 -2.45
C VAL A 60 -2.22 -12.59 -2.33
N MET A 61 -1.15 -12.91 -1.60
CA MET A 61 0.04 -12.06 -1.51
C MET A 61 0.66 -11.80 -2.88
N LEU A 62 0.78 -12.83 -3.71
CA LEU A 62 1.36 -12.70 -5.05
C LEU A 62 0.52 -11.81 -5.97
N ASP A 63 -0.78 -11.70 -5.73
CA ASP A 63 -1.68 -10.87 -6.53
C ASP A 63 -1.71 -9.40 -6.08
N ILE A 64 -1.72 -9.13 -4.76
CA ILE A 64 -1.94 -7.78 -4.22
C ILE A 64 -0.72 -7.17 -3.53
N GLY A 65 0.30 -7.97 -3.20
CA GLY A 65 1.48 -7.56 -2.45
C GLY A 65 1.23 -7.35 -0.95
N SER A 66 2.32 -7.26 -0.19
CA SER A 66 2.28 -7.02 1.26
C SER A 66 2.10 -5.54 1.61
N ILE A 67 2.52 -4.66 0.71
CA ILE A 67 2.57 -3.22 0.94
C ILE A 67 1.80 -2.49 -0.16
N GLY A 68 0.99 -1.51 0.26
CA GLY A 68 0.47 -0.44 -0.59
C GLY A 68 0.81 0.91 0.03
N TYR A 69 1.19 1.89 -0.76
CA TYR A 69 1.37 3.26 -0.30
C TYR A 69 1.01 4.27 -1.37
N ALA A 70 0.61 5.46 -0.93
CA ALA A 70 0.31 6.56 -1.82
C ALA A 70 0.76 7.89 -1.19
N VAL A 71 1.22 8.80 -2.05
CA VAL A 71 1.54 10.18 -1.67
C VAL A 71 0.48 11.09 -2.27
N ARG A 72 -0.05 12.00 -1.46
CA ARG A 72 -0.98 13.04 -1.90
C ARG A 72 -0.40 13.79 -3.11
N VAL A 73 -1.22 14.03 -4.13
CA VAL A 73 -0.77 14.64 -5.41
C VAL A 73 0.03 15.92 -5.21
N SER A 74 -0.44 16.83 -4.32
CA SER A 74 0.25 18.10 -4.03
C SER A 74 1.63 17.94 -3.35
N GLU A 75 1.93 16.73 -2.84
CA GLU A 75 3.17 16.44 -2.11
C GLU A 75 4.11 15.49 -2.86
N GLN A 76 3.73 15.10 -4.07
CA GLN A 76 4.59 14.26 -4.93
C GLN A 76 5.85 15.02 -5.39
N GLY A 77 6.90 14.28 -5.72
CA GLY A 77 8.17 14.86 -6.18
C GLY A 77 9.03 15.49 -5.08
N LYS A 78 8.66 15.35 -3.80
CA LYS A 78 9.36 15.93 -2.64
C LYS A 78 10.10 14.89 -1.78
N GLY A 79 10.21 13.65 -2.23
CA GLY A 79 10.86 12.56 -1.50
C GLY A 79 10.00 11.81 -0.48
N TYR A 80 8.75 12.18 -0.31
CA TYR A 80 7.85 11.53 0.67
C TYR A 80 7.59 10.05 0.37
N GLY A 81 7.51 9.64 -0.90
CA GLY A 81 7.34 8.23 -1.26
C GLY A 81 8.44 7.34 -0.69
N LYS A 82 9.70 7.79 -0.79
CA LYS A 82 10.84 7.09 -0.18
C LYS A 82 10.74 7.06 1.35
N ALA A 83 10.38 8.18 1.96
CA ALA A 83 10.24 8.26 3.42
C ALA A 83 9.12 7.36 3.94
N ILE A 84 7.94 7.37 3.30
CA ILE A 84 6.80 6.50 3.65
C ILE A 84 7.18 5.03 3.51
N LEU A 85 7.80 4.64 2.40
CA LEU A 85 8.22 3.25 2.21
C LEU A 85 9.27 2.83 3.24
N SER A 86 10.26 3.69 3.54
CA SER A 86 11.28 3.41 4.56
C SER A 86 10.67 3.14 5.93
N LEU A 87 9.77 4.01 6.39
CA LEU A 87 9.05 3.83 7.65
C LEU A 87 8.16 2.59 7.63
N GLY A 88 7.53 2.32 6.49
CA GLY A 88 6.69 1.14 6.31
C GLY A 88 7.48 -0.17 6.39
N LEU A 89 8.72 -0.21 5.89
CA LEU A 89 9.60 -1.37 6.04
C LEU A 89 9.97 -1.62 7.51
N GLU A 90 10.21 -0.56 8.28
CA GLU A 90 10.43 -0.68 9.73
C GLU A 90 9.19 -1.21 10.47
N LEU A 91 7.99 -0.75 10.10
CA LEU A 91 6.73 -1.29 10.62
C LEU A 91 6.57 -2.78 10.28
N ALA A 92 6.90 -3.20 9.06
CA ALA A 92 6.85 -4.59 8.65
C ALA A 92 7.79 -5.47 9.51
N LYS A 93 9.01 -4.99 9.81
CA LYS A 93 9.92 -5.67 10.74
C LYS A 93 9.31 -5.81 12.14
N GLN A 94 8.70 -4.75 12.66
CA GLN A 94 8.04 -4.78 13.98
C GLN A 94 6.88 -5.78 14.03
N HIS A 95 6.23 -6.04 12.91
CA HIS A 95 5.22 -7.09 12.75
C HIS A 95 5.83 -8.51 12.54
N GLY A 96 7.16 -8.67 12.62
CA GLY A 96 7.84 -9.95 12.49
C GLY A 96 7.98 -10.47 11.07
N MET A 97 7.84 -9.63 10.06
CA MET A 97 8.01 -10.02 8.66
C MET A 97 9.49 -10.04 8.28
N ASP A 98 9.92 -11.06 7.53
CA ASP A 98 11.30 -11.19 7.03
C ASP A 98 11.48 -10.54 5.65
N LYS A 99 10.40 -10.45 4.90
CA LYS A 99 10.36 -9.88 3.56
C LYS A 99 8.98 -9.35 3.23
N VAL A 100 8.92 -8.44 2.29
CA VAL A 100 7.67 -7.89 1.76
C VAL A 100 7.64 -7.97 0.25
N LEU A 101 6.45 -8.13 -0.32
CA LEU A 101 6.22 -8.08 -1.75
C LEU A 101 5.53 -6.75 -2.11
N LEU A 102 6.07 -6.05 -3.09
CA LEU A 102 5.44 -4.89 -3.72
C LEU A 102 4.96 -5.27 -5.11
N THR A 103 3.73 -4.87 -5.44
CA THR A 103 3.19 -4.94 -6.80
C THR A 103 3.01 -3.53 -7.32
N ILE A 104 3.69 -3.19 -8.40
CA ILE A 104 3.78 -1.82 -8.92
C ILE A 104 3.39 -1.81 -10.39
N ASN A 105 2.44 -0.94 -10.77
CA ASN A 105 2.11 -0.73 -12.17
C ASN A 105 3.39 -0.38 -12.97
N ASP A 106 3.61 -1.05 -14.09
CA ASP A 106 4.81 -0.89 -14.94
C ASP A 106 5.01 0.56 -15.41
N LYS A 107 3.94 1.33 -15.52
CA LYS A 107 3.98 2.75 -15.88
C LYS A 107 4.36 3.67 -14.71
N ASN A 108 4.26 3.19 -13.46
CA ASN A 108 4.59 3.97 -12.27
C ASN A 108 6.10 3.98 -12.00
N LYS A 109 6.84 4.70 -12.84
CA LYS A 109 8.30 4.76 -12.79
C LYS A 109 8.82 5.33 -11.46
N ALA A 110 8.09 6.26 -10.85
CA ALA A 110 8.46 6.83 -9.55
C ALA A 110 8.46 5.77 -8.44
N SER A 111 7.40 4.97 -8.33
CA SER A 111 7.32 3.88 -7.35
C SER A 111 8.33 2.76 -7.62
N ILE A 112 8.57 2.42 -8.88
CA ILE A 112 9.61 1.45 -9.28
C ILE A 112 10.98 1.95 -8.79
N HIS A 113 11.33 3.20 -9.09
CA HIS A 113 12.60 3.78 -8.68
C HIS A 113 12.77 3.79 -7.16
N VAL A 114 11.75 4.20 -6.41
CA VAL A 114 11.78 4.16 -4.93
C VAL A 114 11.96 2.74 -4.42
N CYS A 115 11.22 1.77 -4.96
CA CYS A 115 11.32 0.36 -4.57
C CYS A 115 12.73 -0.19 -4.78
N GLU A 116 13.33 0.03 -5.96
CA GLU A 116 14.67 -0.42 -6.29
C GLU A 116 15.73 0.24 -5.41
N LYS A 117 15.60 1.55 -5.12
CA LYS A 117 16.48 2.27 -4.17
C LYS A 117 16.39 1.73 -2.75
N MET A 118 15.26 1.17 -2.36
CA MET A 118 15.04 0.56 -1.04
C MET A 118 15.41 -0.94 -1.00
N GLY A 119 16.10 -1.45 -2.01
CA GLY A 119 16.57 -2.83 -2.06
C GLY A 119 15.59 -3.81 -2.72
N GLY A 120 14.61 -3.29 -3.45
CA GLY A 120 13.67 -4.12 -4.22
C GLY A 120 14.37 -4.93 -5.31
N ILE A 121 14.18 -6.25 -5.26
CA ILE A 121 14.64 -7.18 -6.28
C ILE A 121 13.47 -7.58 -7.15
N TRP A 122 13.56 -7.30 -8.43
CA TRP A 122 12.55 -7.69 -9.40
C TRP A 122 12.38 -9.21 -9.43
N ARG A 123 11.13 -9.66 -9.33
CA ARG A 123 10.77 -11.08 -9.40
C ARG A 123 10.25 -11.44 -10.79
N ASP A 124 9.18 -10.79 -11.22
CA ASP A 124 8.50 -11.01 -12.49
C ASP A 124 7.52 -9.87 -12.82
N THR A 125 6.86 -10.01 -13.94
CA THR A 125 5.80 -9.10 -14.39
C THR A 125 4.57 -9.93 -14.76
N ILE A 126 3.41 -9.53 -14.28
CA ILE A 126 2.13 -10.19 -14.54
C ILE A 126 1.14 -9.24 -15.20
N GLU A 127 0.20 -9.81 -15.95
CA GLU A 127 -0.97 -9.08 -16.42
C GLU A 127 -1.99 -8.94 -15.31
N ALA A 128 -2.58 -7.76 -15.20
CA ALA A 128 -3.63 -7.45 -14.24
C ALA A 128 -4.71 -6.59 -14.87
N TYR A 129 -5.87 -6.60 -14.26
CA TYR A 129 -7.01 -5.76 -14.63
C TYR A 129 -7.63 -5.14 -13.39
N ASN A 130 -7.93 -3.86 -13.47
CA ASN A 130 -8.86 -3.20 -12.56
C ASN A 130 -9.66 -2.13 -13.31
N ASP A 131 -10.81 -1.71 -12.73
CA ASP A 131 -11.73 -0.78 -13.39
C ASP A 131 -11.14 0.63 -13.59
N ALA A 132 -10.14 1.01 -12.77
CA ALA A 132 -9.54 2.34 -12.83
C ALA A 132 -8.47 2.46 -13.93
N GLU A 133 -7.68 1.40 -14.13
CA GLU A 133 -6.53 1.40 -15.04
C GLU A 133 -6.76 0.52 -16.27
N GLY A 134 -7.84 -0.30 -16.28
CA GLY A 134 -8.06 -1.30 -17.31
C GLY A 134 -7.02 -2.42 -17.25
N GLN A 135 -6.71 -3.00 -18.40
CA GLN A 135 -5.66 -4.01 -18.53
C GLN A 135 -4.29 -3.36 -18.43
N HIS A 136 -3.42 -3.85 -17.55
CA HIS A 136 -2.10 -3.29 -17.29
C HIS A 136 -1.12 -4.36 -16.82
N LEU A 137 0.16 -4.01 -16.79
CA LEU A 137 1.23 -4.87 -16.28
C LEU A 137 1.60 -4.45 -14.86
N LEU A 138 1.74 -5.43 -13.97
CA LEU A 138 2.27 -5.25 -12.62
C LEU A 138 3.66 -5.88 -12.52
N ARG A 139 4.65 -5.11 -12.10
CA ARG A 139 5.96 -5.61 -11.69
C ARG A 139 5.90 -6.02 -10.23
N ARG A 140 6.44 -7.19 -9.91
CA ARG A 140 6.54 -7.69 -8.55
C ARG A 140 7.99 -7.66 -8.08
N TYR A 141 8.17 -7.06 -6.89
CA TYR A 141 9.47 -6.90 -6.25
C TYR A 141 9.47 -7.48 -4.85
N TRP A 142 10.52 -8.20 -4.49
CA TRP A 142 10.79 -8.57 -3.11
C TRP A 142 11.75 -7.59 -2.46
N ILE A 143 11.46 -7.18 -1.22
CA ILE A 143 12.39 -6.49 -0.34
C ILE A 143 12.61 -7.37 0.88
N THR A 144 13.86 -7.73 1.15
CA THR A 144 14.27 -8.42 2.40
C THR A 144 14.42 -7.38 3.50
N LEU A 145 13.89 -7.68 4.66
CA LEU A 145 13.88 -6.78 5.82
C LEU A 145 15.05 -7.01 6.78
#